data_0cbf678f22e7a29e4f4703e3f68e3594
#
_entry.id   0cbf678f22e7a29e4f4703e3f68e3594
#
_cell.length_a   1.000
_cell.length_b   1.000
_cell.length_c   1.000
_cell.angle_alpha   90.00
_cell.angle_beta   90.00
_cell.angle_gamma   90.00
#
_symmetry.space_group_name_H-M   'P 1'
#
loop_
_entity.id
_entity.type
_entity.pdbx_description
1 polymer ?
#
loop_
_entity_poly.entity_id
_entity_poly.type
_entity_poly.pdbx_seq_one_letter_code
_entity_poly.pdbx_strand_id
1 'polypeptide(L)'
;VAFLYISYAGVTKIAAIAGEIKNPAKNLPLTMIISLFLITTIYCFVALALVGNVEASILATDIKPIHTLFQTIGGDTFGLIAGVVGVLTLMSMANSGVLASSRFPFAMSKDGLLPSYLAGINSRFMTPVSAILTTSTLIALAIIFLDVVKIAKLASAFKVLMFIFNELTVIVLRETNAQWYKPTFKSPLYPYVQIFGILSGIVLLAFLGIMPVVSVLGVVVLGFLIFLVYGSKSDRSGVASSYGIFSSFFKDPSKIREYSDESEESEDVISTEAHVVVPLLGDEESPEMLVEMASAINSKNSVQAFDITEVPNQTDSSVFMEDSPASTSLKRRIKRLSESKNLSVGFDAVVTYELSQTINRLSAQDTCKWLVMGWGARPNSGIFITNPIGWLLANINSNLALYKDNGVRYIGKVVLALRPGRKDKNFIGIADSVCKHFGASLTLLHVVPEKGQKTGTIKHRSEEKLSQYKVKANVEIIKSDKPVDTISEISASYDLL
;
A
#
# COMPACT_ATOMS: atom_id res chain seq x y z
N VAL A 1 32.29 -10.16 -4.75
CA VAL A 1 31.22 -9.14 -4.85
C VAL A 1 30.24 -9.30 -3.69
N ALA A 2 29.62 -10.48 -3.48
CA ALA A 2 28.62 -10.68 -2.43
C ALA A 2 29.13 -10.33 -1.01
N PHE A 3 30.40 -10.61 -0.72
CA PHE A 3 31.04 -10.28 0.56
C PHE A 3 31.19 -8.76 0.80
N LEU A 4 31.28 -7.97 -0.27
CA LEU A 4 31.40 -6.50 -0.18
C LEU A 4 30.10 -5.83 0.30
N TYR A 5 28.95 -6.50 0.21
CA TYR A 5 27.68 -5.92 0.65
C TYR A 5 27.68 -5.46 2.10
N ILE A 6 28.42 -6.16 2.97
CA ILE A 6 28.50 -5.79 4.39
C ILE A 6 29.16 -4.41 4.57
N SER A 7 30.12 -4.06 3.71
CA SER A 7 30.83 -2.77 3.78
C SER A 7 29.89 -1.57 3.57
N TYR A 8 28.77 -1.78 2.86
CA TYR A 8 27.75 -0.76 2.60
C TYR A 8 26.52 -0.88 3.52
N ALA A 9 26.54 -1.81 4.49
CA ALA A 9 25.40 -2.05 5.37
C ALA A 9 24.96 -0.82 6.20
N GLY A 10 25.87 0.13 6.43
CA GLY A 10 25.61 1.36 7.16
C GLY A 10 24.67 2.33 6.46
N VAL A 11 24.67 2.38 5.13
CA VAL A 11 23.85 3.32 4.36
C VAL A 11 22.36 3.18 4.63
N THR A 12 21.87 1.95 4.78
CA THR A 12 20.44 1.69 5.07
C THR A 12 20.05 1.95 6.52
N LYS A 13 21.00 2.08 7.46
CA LYS A 13 20.72 2.42 8.87
C LYS A 13 20.17 3.84 9.03
N ILE A 14 20.43 4.74 8.08
CA ILE A 14 19.88 6.10 8.06
C ILE A 14 18.35 6.06 8.07
N ALA A 15 17.75 5.07 7.41
CA ALA A 15 16.30 4.91 7.40
C ALA A 15 15.69 4.65 8.79
N ALA A 16 16.44 4.00 9.70
CA ALA A 16 15.96 3.74 11.06
C ALA A 16 15.79 5.00 11.92
N ILE A 17 16.41 6.13 11.53
CA ILE A 17 16.30 7.42 12.20
C ILE A 17 15.53 8.46 11.36
N ALA A 18 14.76 7.99 10.37
CA ALA A 18 14.02 8.87 9.45
C ALA A 18 13.08 9.85 10.17
N GLY A 19 12.49 9.45 11.30
CA GLY A 19 11.63 10.31 12.14
C GLY A 19 12.35 11.50 12.80
N GLU A 20 13.68 11.46 12.91
CA GLU A 20 14.49 12.53 13.50
C GLU A 20 15.04 13.51 12.41
N ILE A 21 14.82 13.20 11.13
CA ILE A 21 15.35 13.98 10.00
C ILE A 21 14.34 15.04 9.56
N LYS A 22 14.80 16.29 9.41
CA LYS A 22 13.99 17.36 8.81
C LYS A 22 13.70 17.06 7.35
N ASN A 23 12.41 17.18 6.93
CA ASN A 23 11.95 16.89 5.58
C ASN A 23 12.42 15.50 5.07
N PRO A 24 12.09 14.40 5.77
CA PRO A 24 12.64 13.08 5.50
C PRO A 24 12.36 12.61 4.07
N ALA A 25 11.22 12.98 3.51
CA ALA A 25 10.80 12.62 2.17
C ALA A 25 11.80 13.04 1.06
N LYS A 26 12.51 14.18 1.25
CA LYS A 26 13.51 14.68 0.31
C LYS A 26 14.94 14.37 0.77
N ASN A 27 15.21 14.60 2.06
CA ASN A 27 16.58 14.54 2.56
C ASN A 27 17.06 13.09 2.74
N LEU A 28 16.18 12.13 3.06
CA LEU A 28 16.56 10.74 3.26
C LEU A 28 17.12 10.11 1.97
N PRO A 29 16.40 10.11 0.83
CA PRO A 29 16.96 9.57 -0.43
C PRO A 29 18.24 10.27 -0.86
N LEU A 30 18.28 11.59 -0.74
CA LEU A 30 19.46 12.39 -1.11
C LEU A 30 20.67 12.01 -0.24
N THR A 31 20.50 11.94 1.06
CA THR A 31 21.58 11.57 1.99
C THR A 31 22.09 10.15 1.73
N MET A 32 21.20 9.21 1.44
CA MET A 32 21.59 7.83 1.11
C MET A 32 22.43 7.76 -0.16
N ILE A 33 22.04 8.48 -1.22
CA ILE A 33 22.79 8.51 -2.49
C ILE A 33 24.15 9.20 -2.33
N ILE A 34 24.19 10.37 -1.67
CA ILE A 34 25.42 11.10 -1.42
C ILE A 34 26.37 10.29 -0.54
N SER A 35 25.86 9.66 0.52
CA SER A 35 26.65 8.80 1.40
C SER A 35 27.25 7.61 0.63
N LEU A 36 26.45 6.96 -0.22
CA LEU A 36 26.91 5.86 -1.04
C LEU A 36 28.05 6.28 -1.96
N PHE A 37 27.89 7.41 -2.66
CA PHE A 37 28.92 7.95 -3.55
C PHE A 37 30.21 8.30 -2.78
N LEU A 38 30.09 9.01 -1.66
CA LEU A 38 31.23 9.42 -0.83
C LEU A 38 31.99 8.22 -0.28
N ILE A 39 31.26 7.25 0.32
CA ILE A 39 31.87 6.04 0.88
C ILE A 39 32.56 5.22 -0.22
N THR A 40 31.94 5.06 -1.39
CA THR A 40 32.54 4.34 -2.51
C THR A 40 33.84 5.01 -2.97
N THR A 41 33.84 6.35 -3.07
CA THR A 41 35.02 7.12 -3.43
C THR A 41 36.15 6.90 -2.42
N ILE A 42 35.86 6.99 -1.12
CA ILE A 42 36.84 6.75 -0.05
C ILE A 42 37.37 5.31 -0.13
N TYR A 43 36.51 4.31 -0.31
CA TYR A 43 36.94 2.91 -0.43
C TYR A 43 37.83 2.68 -1.65
N CYS A 44 37.58 3.32 -2.79
CA CYS A 44 38.44 3.24 -3.94
C CYS A 44 39.86 3.80 -3.64
N PHE A 45 39.95 4.96 -3.00
CA PHE A 45 41.23 5.55 -2.62
C PHE A 45 42.00 4.67 -1.60
N VAL A 46 41.29 4.13 -0.59
CA VAL A 46 41.92 3.24 0.40
C VAL A 46 42.42 1.97 -0.29
N ALA A 47 41.62 1.37 -1.17
CA ALA A 47 42.01 0.16 -1.91
C ALA A 47 43.23 0.42 -2.81
N LEU A 48 43.28 1.57 -3.52
CA LEU A 48 44.42 1.96 -4.31
C LEU A 48 45.70 2.16 -3.47
N ALA A 49 45.57 2.79 -2.29
CA ALA A 49 46.67 2.95 -1.36
C ALA A 49 47.19 1.61 -0.83
N LEU A 50 46.28 0.66 -0.48
CA LEU A 50 46.64 -0.66 -0.05
C LEU A 50 47.39 -1.45 -1.11
N VAL A 51 46.82 -1.55 -2.30
CA VAL A 51 47.43 -2.31 -3.43
C VAL A 51 48.76 -1.66 -3.92
N GLY A 52 48.87 -0.34 -3.82
CA GLY A 52 50.09 0.36 -4.22
C GLY A 52 51.25 0.29 -3.23
N ASN A 53 51.01 0.01 -1.93
CA ASN A 53 52.05 0.10 -0.89
C ASN A 53 52.27 -1.20 -0.14
N VAL A 54 51.35 -2.17 -0.19
CA VAL A 54 51.48 -3.45 0.52
C VAL A 54 51.48 -4.61 -0.47
N GLU A 55 52.40 -5.57 -0.26
CA GLU A 55 52.57 -6.71 -1.14
C GLU A 55 51.29 -7.61 -1.13
N ALA A 56 50.90 -8.05 -2.34
CA ALA A 56 49.65 -8.81 -2.54
C ALA A 56 49.60 -10.13 -1.74
N SER A 57 50.76 -10.76 -1.54
CA SER A 57 50.94 -11.97 -0.71
C SER A 57 50.53 -11.73 0.75
N ILE A 58 50.87 -10.55 1.30
CA ILE A 58 50.55 -10.14 2.66
C ILE A 58 49.06 -9.78 2.73
N LEU A 59 48.56 -8.97 1.77
CA LEU A 59 47.15 -8.56 1.76
C LEU A 59 46.17 -9.73 1.65
N ALA A 60 46.55 -10.84 1.02
CA ALA A 60 45.66 -11.98 0.83
C ALA A 60 45.25 -12.66 2.16
N THR A 61 46.08 -12.55 3.19
CA THR A 61 45.88 -13.21 4.51
C THR A 61 45.75 -12.22 5.67
N ASP A 62 46.00 -10.93 5.42
CA ASP A 62 46.00 -9.90 6.46
C ASP A 62 44.60 -9.54 6.90
N ILE A 63 44.32 -9.65 8.20
CA ILE A 63 43.07 -9.24 8.83
C ILE A 63 43.09 -7.80 9.36
N LYS A 64 44.23 -7.10 9.24
CA LYS A 64 44.43 -5.73 9.71
C LYS A 64 45.07 -4.84 8.61
N PRO A 65 44.55 -4.86 7.37
CA PRO A 65 45.24 -4.26 6.23
C PRO A 65 45.52 -2.77 6.39
N ILE A 66 44.70 -2.01 7.07
CA ILE A 66 44.91 -0.57 7.31
C ILE A 66 46.08 -0.37 8.30
N HIS A 67 46.17 -1.15 9.35
CA HIS A 67 47.31 -1.09 10.27
C HIS A 67 48.62 -1.38 9.53
N THR A 68 48.63 -2.44 8.72
CA THR A 68 49.79 -2.85 7.91
C THR A 68 50.20 -1.79 6.93
N LEU A 69 49.24 -1.12 6.26
CA LEU A 69 49.50 0.02 5.39
C LEU A 69 50.23 1.16 6.14
N PHE A 70 49.72 1.59 7.27
CA PHE A 70 50.30 2.66 8.07
C PHE A 70 51.70 2.28 8.59
N GLN A 71 51.89 1.03 8.97
CA GLN A 71 53.19 0.49 9.42
C GLN A 71 54.18 0.50 8.27
N THR A 72 53.78 0.12 7.05
CA THR A 72 54.62 0.11 5.86
C THR A 72 55.10 1.52 5.44
N ILE A 73 54.17 2.52 5.55
CA ILE A 73 54.46 3.90 5.14
C ILE A 73 55.26 4.67 6.20
N GLY A 74 54.94 4.53 7.47
CA GLY A 74 55.47 5.38 8.53
C GLY A 74 56.12 4.64 9.70
N GLY A 75 56.34 3.31 9.58
CA GLY A 75 56.96 2.47 10.60
C GLY A 75 56.04 2.15 11.78
N ASP A 76 56.61 1.54 12.83
CA ASP A 76 55.83 1.01 13.96
C ASP A 76 55.00 2.06 14.71
N THR A 77 55.50 3.30 14.79
CA THR A 77 54.76 4.37 15.47
C THR A 77 53.44 4.71 14.77
N PHE A 78 53.47 4.81 13.44
CA PHE A 78 52.28 5.05 12.62
C PHE A 78 51.32 3.86 12.67
N GLY A 79 51.87 2.63 12.67
CA GLY A 79 51.09 1.40 12.87
C GLY A 79 50.35 1.40 14.22
N LEU A 80 51.04 1.79 15.31
CA LEU A 80 50.44 1.91 16.63
C LEU A 80 49.31 2.92 16.67
N ILE A 81 49.52 4.13 16.10
CA ILE A 81 48.49 5.18 16.03
C ILE A 81 47.27 4.66 15.25
N ALA A 82 47.47 4.06 14.09
CA ALA A 82 46.39 3.46 13.31
C ALA A 82 45.64 2.39 14.07
N GLY A 83 46.34 1.55 14.86
CA GLY A 83 45.77 0.55 15.73
C GLY A 83 44.85 1.15 16.79
N VAL A 84 45.33 2.17 17.52
CA VAL A 84 44.54 2.85 18.56
C VAL A 84 43.27 3.50 17.97
N VAL A 85 43.43 4.26 16.86
CA VAL A 85 42.30 4.88 16.16
C VAL A 85 41.32 3.84 15.67
N GLY A 86 41.82 2.72 15.13
CA GLY A 86 41.02 1.59 14.68
C GLY A 86 40.16 1.00 15.81
N VAL A 87 40.74 0.75 16.98
CA VAL A 87 40.02 0.22 18.15
C VAL A 87 38.92 1.20 18.60
N LEU A 88 39.25 2.49 18.73
CA LEU A 88 38.25 3.50 19.11
C LEU A 88 37.09 3.59 18.11
N THR A 89 37.41 3.53 16.82
CA THR A 89 36.40 3.54 15.74
C THR A 89 35.51 2.30 15.82
N LEU A 90 36.09 1.10 16.02
CA LEU A 90 35.33 -0.15 16.15
C LEU A 90 34.43 -0.16 17.40
N MET A 91 34.89 0.40 18.53
CA MET A 91 34.08 0.55 19.73
C MET A 91 32.86 1.48 19.48
N SER A 92 33.09 2.61 18.78
CA SER A 92 32.00 3.52 18.41
C SER A 92 30.99 2.86 17.46
N MET A 93 31.48 2.09 16.47
CA MET A 93 30.65 1.33 15.56
C MET A 93 29.83 0.25 16.27
N ALA A 94 30.45 -0.48 17.22
CA ALA A 94 29.76 -1.50 18.00
C ALA A 94 28.61 -0.89 18.81
N ASN A 95 28.86 0.24 19.50
CA ASN A 95 27.84 0.93 20.28
C ASN A 95 26.66 1.40 19.40
N SER A 96 26.93 2.08 18.31
CA SER A 96 25.89 2.50 17.37
C SER A 96 25.16 1.33 16.72
N GLY A 97 25.88 0.23 16.47
CA GLY A 97 25.31 -1.02 15.96
C GLY A 97 24.30 -1.66 16.91
N VAL A 98 24.63 -1.76 18.20
CA VAL A 98 23.74 -2.28 19.25
C VAL A 98 22.53 -1.37 19.41
N LEU A 99 22.72 -0.05 19.44
CA LEU A 99 21.62 0.91 19.54
C LEU A 99 20.63 0.76 18.39
N ALA A 100 21.11 0.70 17.17
CA ALA A 100 20.24 0.54 16.00
C ALA A 100 19.57 -0.85 15.95
N SER A 101 20.30 -1.91 16.27
CA SER A 101 19.79 -3.29 16.19
C SER A 101 18.75 -3.60 17.26
N SER A 102 18.87 -3.03 18.47
CA SER A 102 17.91 -3.24 19.56
C SER A 102 16.54 -2.60 19.30
N ARG A 103 16.46 -1.64 18.39
CA ARG A 103 15.17 -1.02 17.99
C ARG A 103 14.26 -2.01 17.24
N PHE A 104 14.82 -3.00 16.52
CA PHE A 104 14.02 -3.98 15.80
C PHE A 104 13.23 -4.90 16.74
N PRO A 105 13.85 -5.64 17.69
CA PRO A 105 13.09 -6.49 18.61
C PRO A 105 12.14 -5.67 19.50
N PHE A 106 12.49 -4.44 19.85
CA PHE A 106 11.59 -3.52 20.57
C PHE A 106 10.34 -3.19 19.74
N ALA A 107 10.50 -2.79 18.48
CA ALA A 107 9.38 -2.48 17.60
C ALA A 107 8.53 -3.73 17.33
N MET A 108 9.16 -4.87 17.02
CA MET A 108 8.46 -6.15 16.80
C MET A 108 7.66 -6.59 18.03
N SER A 109 8.17 -6.34 19.23
CA SER A 109 7.45 -6.66 20.46
C SER A 109 6.25 -5.72 20.70
N LYS A 110 6.40 -4.43 20.41
CA LYS A 110 5.25 -3.49 20.40
C LYS A 110 4.18 -3.91 19.39
N ASP A 111 4.64 -4.49 18.30
CA ASP A 111 3.78 -5.00 17.23
C ASP A 111 3.15 -6.37 17.54
N GLY A 112 3.35 -6.92 18.74
CA GLY A 112 2.83 -8.24 19.11
C GLY A 112 3.51 -9.43 18.43
N LEU A 113 4.60 -9.21 17.68
CA LEU A 113 5.34 -10.24 16.96
C LEU A 113 6.41 -10.94 17.82
N LEU A 114 6.78 -10.34 18.95
CA LEU A 114 7.72 -10.87 19.93
C LEU A 114 7.15 -10.72 21.35
N PRO A 115 7.71 -11.46 22.34
CA PRO A 115 7.25 -11.35 23.72
C PRO A 115 7.26 -9.91 24.26
N SER A 116 6.22 -9.55 24.99
CA SER A 116 5.96 -8.18 25.48
C SER A 116 7.03 -7.59 26.40
N TYR A 117 7.86 -8.43 27.05
CA TYR A 117 8.96 -7.94 27.91
C TYR A 117 10.01 -7.12 27.14
N LEU A 118 10.12 -7.29 25.81
CA LEU A 118 11.03 -6.52 24.95
C LEU A 118 10.48 -5.12 24.63
N ALA A 119 9.17 -4.89 24.80
CA ALA A 119 8.51 -3.61 24.55
C ALA A 119 8.65 -2.62 25.73
N GLY A 120 9.17 -3.06 26.88
CA GLY A 120 9.30 -2.25 28.07
C GLY A 120 10.36 -1.14 27.92
N ILE A 121 9.97 0.10 28.23
CA ILE A 121 10.89 1.26 28.35
C ILE A 121 11.23 1.45 29.82
N ASN A 122 12.52 1.49 30.14
CA ASN A 122 12.96 1.75 31.50
C ASN A 122 12.76 3.24 31.84
N SER A 123 12.04 3.52 32.92
CA SER A 123 11.71 4.88 33.34
C SER A 123 12.92 5.74 33.68
N ARG A 124 14.02 5.13 34.14
CA ARG A 124 15.25 5.87 34.54
C ARG A 124 16.10 6.27 33.33
N PHE A 125 16.22 5.38 32.35
CA PHE A 125 17.09 5.56 31.17
C PHE A 125 16.34 5.99 29.91
N MET A 126 15.01 5.95 29.94
CA MET A 126 14.14 6.25 28.79
C MET A 126 14.51 5.44 27.54
N THR A 127 15.02 4.21 27.74
CA THR A 127 15.48 3.31 26.69
C THR A 127 14.92 1.90 26.89
N PRO A 128 14.79 1.08 25.84
CA PRO A 128 14.33 -0.31 25.92
C PRO A 128 15.47 -1.23 26.41
N VAL A 129 15.79 -1.18 27.69
CA VAL A 129 16.93 -1.91 28.30
C VAL A 129 16.84 -3.41 28.03
N SER A 130 15.66 -4.02 28.13
CA SER A 130 15.46 -5.46 27.85
C SER A 130 15.83 -5.84 26.42
N ALA A 131 15.41 -5.04 25.44
CA ALA A 131 15.75 -5.26 24.02
C ALA A 131 17.26 -5.08 23.76
N ILE A 132 17.88 -4.06 24.41
CA ILE A 132 19.33 -3.81 24.32
C ILE A 132 20.11 -4.99 24.89
N LEU A 133 19.77 -5.46 26.10
CA LEU A 133 20.45 -6.59 26.74
C LEU A 133 20.31 -7.88 25.92
N THR A 134 19.10 -8.19 25.46
CA THR A 134 18.87 -9.37 24.61
C THR A 134 19.69 -9.33 23.33
N THR A 135 19.70 -8.18 22.64
CA THR A 135 20.48 -7.99 21.42
C THR A 135 21.98 -8.10 21.67
N SER A 136 22.47 -7.46 22.75
CA SER A 136 23.89 -7.50 23.13
C SER A 136 24.34 -8.92 23.49
N THR A 137 23.49 -9.67 24.21
CA THR A 137 23.78 -11.06 24.56
C THR A 137 23.88 -11.96 23.30
N LEU A 138 22.97 -11.79 22.35
CA LEU A 138 23.01 -12.53 21.08
C LEU A 138 24.27 -12.22 20.27
N ILE A 139 24.67 -10.93 20.22
CA ILE A 139 25.90 -10.49 19.56
C ILE A 139 27.13 -11.10 20.25
N ALA A 140 27.19 -11.06 21.60
CA ALA A 140 28.28 -11.64 22.35
C ALA A 140 28.42 -13.16 22.12
N LEU A 141 27.30 -13.88 22.13
CA LEU A 141 27.29 -15.30 21.80
C LEU A 141 27.82 -15.58 20.38
N ALA A 142 27.38 -14.77 19.39
CA ALA A 142 27.87 -14.92 18.02
C ALA A 142 29.40 -14.70 17.93
N ILE A 143 29.95 -13.73 18.65
CA ILE A 143 31.40 -13.46 18.66
C ILE A 143 32.19 -14.60 19.35
N ILE A 144 31.63 -15.23 20.39
CA ILE A 144 32.30 -16.34 21.10
C ILE A 144 32.33 -17.60 20.24
N PHE A 145 31.26 -17.89 19.52
CA PHE A 145 31.13 -19.18 18.80
C PHE A 145 31.52 -19.14 17.32
N LEU A 146 31.67 -17.97 16.71
CA LEU A 146 31.94 -17.81 15.30
C LEU A 146 33.20 -16.99 15.03
N ASP A 147 33.98 -17.43 14.04
CA ASP A 147 35.14 -16.67 13.53
C ASP A 147 34.67 -15.40 12.77
N VAL A 148 35.51 -14.39 12.75
CA VAL A 148 35.25 -13.09 12.07
C VAL A 148 34.80 -13.26 10.61
N VAL A 149 35.46 -14.16 9.86
CA VAL A 149 35.13 -14.44 8.45
C VAL A 149 33.77 -15.10 8.31
N LYS A 150 33.43 -16.03 9.22
CA LYS A 150 32.08 -16.65 9.24
C LYS A 150 31.00 -15.64 9.58
N ILE A 151 31.24 -14.78 10.59
CA ILE A 151 30.31 -13.69 10.96
C ILE A 151 30.09 -12.77 9.77
N ALA A 152 31.14 -12.35 9.07
CA ALA A 152 31.06 -11.45 7.94
C ALA A 152 30.30 -12.08 6.75
N LYS A 153 30.51 -13.36 6.44
CA LYS A 153 29.76 -14.09 5.41
C LYS A 153 28.27 -14.20 5.78
N LEU A 154 27.97 -14.52 7.02
CA LEU A 154 26.61 -14.65 7.52
C LEU A 154 25.90 -13.30 7.48
N ALA A 155 26.55 -12.25 7.98
CA ALA A 155 25.99 -10.88 7.94
C ALA A 155 25.76 -10.39 6.52
N SER A 156 26.64 -10.72 5.55
CA SER A 156 26.46 -10.42 4.14
C SER A 156 25.22 -11.13 3.57
N ALA A 157 25.05 -12.43 3.88
CA ALA A 157 23.90 -13.20 3.42
C ALA A 157 22.57 -12.63 3.95
N PHE A 158 22.51 -12.30 5.24
CA PHE A 158 21.34 -11.62 5.82
C PHE A 158 21.04 -10.28 5.18
N LYS A 159 22.10 -9.51 4.90
CA LYS A 159 21.91 -8.19 4.28
C LYS A 159 21.37 -8.29 2.88
N VAL A 160 21.87 -9.23 2.08
CA VAL A 160 21.34 -9.50 0.73
C VAL A 160 19.88 -9.95 0.81
N LEU A 161 19.54 -10.84 1.75
CA LEU A 161 18.16 -11.26 1.97
C LEU A 161 17.25 -10.08 2.32
N MET A 162 17.69 -9.19 3.21
CA MET A 162 16.93 -7.96 3.54
C MET A 162 16.71 -7.06 2.32
N PHE A 163 17.69 -6.94 1.42
CA PHE A 163 17.49 -6.17 0.18
C PHE A 163 16.45 -6.83 -0.72
N ILE A 164 16.47 -8.16 -0.87
CA ILE A 164 15.44 -8.89 -1.62
C ILE A 164 14.04 -8.60 -1.06
N PHE A 165 13.87 -8.65 0.26
CA PHE A 165 12.58 -8.34 0.89
C PHE A 165 12.18 -6.87 0.75
N ASN A 166 13.13 -5.93 0.79
CA ASN A 166 12.85 -4.52 0.55
C ASN A 166 12.33 -4.28 -0.87
N GLU A 167 12.96 -4.89 -1.89
CA GLU A 167 12.48 -4.79 -3.28
C GLU A 167 11.10 -5.41 -3.44
N LEU A 168 10.85 -6.57 -2.82
CA LEU A 168 9.53 -7.21 -2.78
C LEU A 168 8.49 -6.31 -2.12
N THR A 169 8.82 -5.67 -1.01
CA THR A 169 7.95 -4.72 -0.29
C THR A 169 7.59 -3.52 -1.17
N VAL A 170 8.55 -2.98 -1.93
CA VAL A 170 8.27 -1.89 -2.88
C VAL A 170 7.29 -2.33 -3.94
N ILE A 171 7.44 -3.54 -4.50
CA ILE A 171 6.50 -4.10 -5.46
C ILE A 171 5.11 -4.22 -4.83
N VAL A 172 4.99 -4.85 -3.66
CA VAL A 172 3.71 -5.05 -2.97
C VAL A 172 3.02 -3.71 -2.70
N LEU A 173 3.72 -2.73 -2.12
CA LEU A 173 3.14 -1.42 -1.79
C LEU A 173 2.71 -0.61 -3.02
N ARG A 174 3.43 -0.73 -4.14
CA ARG A 174 3.04 -0.05 -5.38
C ARG A 174 1.88 -0.72 -6.07
N GLU A 175 1.83 -2.05 -6.06
CA GLU A 175 0.77 -2.82 -6.71
C GLU A 175 -0.55 -2.77 -5.92
N THR A 176 -0.49 -2.75 -4.58
CA THR A 176 -1.68 -2.62 -3.72
C THR A 176 -2.24 -1.20 -3.70
N ASN A 177 -1.42 -0.20 -4.06
CA ASN A 177 -1.82 1.20 -4.12
C ASN A 177 -2.53 1.68 -2.84
N ALA A 178 -1.99 1.29 -1.67
CA ALA A 178 -2.54 1.68 -0.37
C ALA A 178 -2.66 3.21 -0.26
N GLN A 179 -3.77 3.70 0.29
CA GLN A 179 -4.10 5.13 0.33
C GLN A 179 -3.01 5.96 1.05
N TRP A 180 -2.41 5.39 2.10
CA TRP A 180 -1.35 6.02 2.88
C TRP A 180 0.04 5.97 2.22
N TYR A 181 0.23 5.11 1.20
CA TYR A 181 1.51 4.98 0.52
C TYR A 181 1.64 5.99 -0.63
N LYS A 182 2.01 7.22 -0.33
CA LYS A 182 2.25 8.30 -1.31
C LYS A 182 3.73 8.70 -1.33
N PRO A 183 4.64 7.88 -1.91
CA PRO A 183 6.06 8.17 -1.91
C PRO A 183 6.36 9.38 -2.80
N THR A 184 7.14 10.33 -2.28
CA THR A 184 7.64 11.49 -3.04
C THR A 184 8.75 11.10 -4.01
N PHE A 185 9.58 10.12 -3.63
CA PHE A 185 10.60 9.54 -4.49
C PHE A 185 10.08 8.24 -5.11
N LYS A 186 9.98 8.23 -6.43
CA LYS A 186 9.62 7.03 -7.19
C LYS A 186 10.84 6.52 -7.92
N SER A 187 11.25 5.28 -7.64
CA SER A 187 12.35 4.62 -8.34
C SER A 187 12.07 4.60 -9.86
N PRO A 188 13.03 5.02 -10.71
CA PRO A 188 12.88 4.95 -12.14
C PRO A 188 12.83 3.50 -12.64
N LEU A 189 12.32 3.28 -13.86
CA LEU A 189 12.26 1.98 -14.52
C LEU A 189 11.57 0.87 -13.69
N TYR A 190 10.58 1.25 -12.88
CA TYR A 190 9.72 0.26 -12.21
C TYR A 190 8.93 -0.57 -13.23
N PRO A 191 8.75 -1.90 -13.05
CA PRO A 191 9.25 -2.76 -11.97
C PRO A 191 10.62 -3.42 -12.26
N TYR A 192 11.27 -3.11 -13.39
CA TYR A 192 12.46 -3.82 -13.87
C TYR A 192 13.64 -3.73 -12.90
N VAL A 193 13.83 -2.59 -12.25
CA VAL A 193 14.93 -2.39 -11.28
C VAL A 193 14.72 -3.30 -10.06
N GLN A 194 13.50 -3.42 -9.56
CA GLN A 194 13.17 -4.29 -8.43
C GLN A 194 13.36 -5.76 -8.77
N ILE A 195 12.89 -6.20 -9.94
CA ILE A 195 13.07 -7.58 -10.41
C ILE A 195 14.57 -7.89 -10.58
N PHE A 196 15.33 -6.97 -11.17
CA PHE A 196 16.77 -7.12 -11.30
C PHE A 196 17.46 -7.20 -9.93
N GLY A 197 17.05 -6.36 -8.96
CA GLY A 197 17.54 -6.39 -7.58
C GLY A 197 17.30 -7.73 -6.90
N ILE A 198 16.10 -8.28 -7.03
CA ILE A 198 15.73 -9.60 -6.49
C ILE A 198 16.57 -10.72 -7.13
N LEU A 199 16.62 -10.77 -8.47
CA LEU A 199 17.36 -11.80 -9.19
C LEU A 199 18.85 -11.75 -8.90
N SER A 200 19.45 -10.54 -8.93
CA SER A 200 20.87 -10.38 -8.59
C SER A 200 21.15 -10.74 -7.13
N GLY A 201 20.25 -10.43 -6.21
CA GLY A 201 20.35 -10.82 -4.82
C GLY A 201 20.34 -12.33 -4.64
N ILE A 202 19.45 -13.06 -5.32
CA ILE A 202 19.41 -14.55 -5.29
C ILE A 202 20.72 -15.13 -5.82
N VAL A 203 21.21 -14.60 -6.95
CA VAL A 203 22.49 -15.04 -7.52
C VAL A 203 23.65 -14.78 -6.55
N LEU A 204 23.69 -13.59 -5.91
CA LEU A 204 24.71 -13.27 -4.92
C LEU A 204 24.66 -14.17 -3.69
N LEU A 205 23.47 -14.55 -3.22
CA LEU A 205 23.31 -15.52 -2.13
C LEU A 205 23.89 -16.89 -2.51
N ALA A 206 23.62 -17.36 -3.73
CA ALA A 206 24.16 -18.62 -4.22
C ALA A 206 25.71 -18.63 -4.24
N PHE A 207 26.33 -17.50 -4.61
CA PHE A 207 27.80 -17.38 -4.63
C PHE A 207 28.47 -17.23 -3.25
N LEU A 208 27.71 -16.97 -2.18
CA LEU A 208 28.26 -16.93 -0.81
C LEU A 208 28.61 -18.31 -0.25
N GLY A 209 28.12 -19.37 -0.91
CA GLY A 209 28.32 -20.76 -0.51
C GLY A 209 27.17 -21.34 0.32
N ILE A 210 27.17 -22.64 0.51
CA ILE A 210 26.06 -23.38 1.13
C ILE A 210 25.86 -23.02 2.60
N MET A 211 26.94 -22.86 3.38
CA MET A 211 26.84 -22.58 4.82
C MET A 211 26.08 -21.27 5.16
N PRO A 212 26.38 -20.12 4.55
CA PRO A 212 25.60 -18.90 4.77
C PRO A 212 24.12 -19.04 4.35
N VAL A 213 23.85 -19.74 3.24
CA VAL A 213 22.47 -19.97 2.76
C VAL A 213 21.69 -20.82 3.75
N VAL A 214 22.24 -21.94 4.23
CA VAL A 214 21.61 -22.81 5.24
C VAL A 214 21.36 -22.04 6.54
N SER A 215 22.32 -21.21 6.97
CA SER A 215 22.16 -20.38 8.17
C SER A 215 21.04 -19.36 8.02
N VAL A 216 20.93 -18.71 6.86
CA VAL A 216 19.84 -17.78 6.54
C VAL A 216 18.48 -18.49 6.54
N LEU A 217 18.40 -19.67 5.90
CA LEU A 217 17.17 -20.47 5.91
C LEU A 217 16.81 -20.91 7.34
N GLY A 218 17.79 -21.29 8.16
CA GLY A 218 17.57 -21.63 9.56
C GLY A 218 16.95 -20.49 10.36
N VAL A 219 17.41 -19.25 10.16
CA VAL A 219 16.83 -18.07 10.81
C VAL A 219 15.45 -17.74 10.26
N VAL A 220 15.22 -17.91 8.96
CA VAL A 220 13.88 -17.73 8.37
C VAL A 220 12.89 -18.73 8.97
N VAL A 221 13.27 -19.99 9.10
CA VAL A 221 12.44 -21.03 9.74
C VAL A 221 12.18 -20.69 11.21
N LEU A 222 13.22 -20.29 11.96
CA LEU A 222 13.06 -19.86 13.35
C LEU A 222 12.12 -18.65 13.46
N GLY A 223 12.29 -17.65 12.60
CA GLY A 223 11.40 -16.49 12.52
C GLY A 223 9.94 -16.88 12.20
N PHE A 224 9.75 -17.84 11.30
CA PHE A 224 8.43 -18.37 10.99
C PHE A 224 7.79 -19.10 12.17
N LEU A 225 8.56 -19.90 12.92
CA LEU A 225 8.07 -20.56 14.14
C LEU A 225 7.68 -19.54 15.21
N ILE A 226 8.47 -18.48 15.41
CA ILE A 226 8.14 -17.39 16.33
C ILE A 226 6.85 -16.68 15.86
N PHE A 227 6.71 -16.45 14.56
CA PHE A 227 5.51 -15.87 13.99
C PHE A 227 4.27 -16.75 14.24
N LEU A 228 4.36 -18.07 14.12
CA LEU A 228 3.25 -18.97 14.42
C LEU A 228 2.81 -18.90 15.90
N VAL A 229 3.75 -18.66 16.82
CA VAL A 229 3.45 -18.59 18.26
C VAL A 229 2.90 -17.24 18.68
N TYR A 230 3.47 -16.14 18.17
CA TYR A 230 3.14 -14.79 18.58
C TYR A 230 2.39 -14.02 17.49
N GLY A 231 2.89 -14.01 16.26
CA GLY A 231 2.36 -13.19 15.18
C GLY A 231 1.01 -13.65 14.65
N SER A 232 0.67 -14.94 14.74
CA SER A 232 -0.63 -15.47 14.32
C SER A 232 -1.79 -15.01 15.21
N LYS A 233 -1.48 -14.54 16.42
CA LYS A 233 -2.45 -13.99 17.39
C LYS A 233 -2.58 -12.47 17.30
N SER A 234 -1.79 -11.83 16.44
CA SER A 234 -1.85 -10.39 16.23
C SER A 234 -2.97 -10.07 15.25
N ASP A 235 -3.85 -9.13 15.58
CA ASP A 235 -4.99 -8.67 14.75
C ASP A 235 -4.55 -7.91 13.48
N ARG A 236 -3.31 -8.08 13.06
CA ARG A 236 -2.72 -7.37 11.91
C ARG A 236 -2.97 -8.12 10.62
N SER A 237 -3.79 -7.53 9.76
CA SER A 237 -3.88 -7.92 8.36
C SER A 237 -2.86 -7.12 7.55
N GLY A 238 -1.93 -7.82 6.87
CA GLY A 238 -1.02 -7.17 5.93
C GLY A 238 -1.74 -6.75 4.66
N VAL A 239 -1.34 -5.63 4.04
CA VAL A 239 -1.90 -5.12 2.78
C VAL A 239 -1.97 -6.20 1.69
N ALA A 240 -0.97 -7.10 1.61
CA ALA A 240 -0.94 -8.21 0.66
C ALA A 240 -2.00 -9.29 0.93
N SER A 241 -2.46 -9.45 2.18
CA SER A 241 -3.47 -10.47 2.54
C SER A 241 -4.86 -10.09 2.05
N SER A 242 -5.14 -8.80 1.90
CA SER A 242 -6.43 -8.30 1.47
C SER A 242 -6.62 -8.31 -0.05
N TYR A 243 -5.51 -8.19 -0.82
CA TYR A 243 -5.59 -7.92 -2.27
C TYR A 243 -4.74 -8.85 -3.16
N GLY A 244 -3.93 -9.74 -2.59
CA GLY A 244 -2.98 -10.55 -3.35
C GLY A 244 -3.58 -11.79 -3.99
N ILE A 245 -2.89 -12.33 -5.00
CA ILE A 245 -3.14 -13.67 -5.56
C ILE A 245 -3.16 -14.73 -4.45
N PHE A 246 -2.40 -14.50 -3.37
CA PHE A 246 -2.35 -15.36 -2.19
C PHE A 246 -3.56 -15.21 -1.27
N SER A 247 -4.40 -14.18 -1.41
CA SER A 247 -5.61 -14.05 -0.60
C SER A 247 -6.58 -15.22 -0.78
N SER A 248 -6.64 -15.77 -2.01
CA SER A 248 -7.44 -16.96 -2.31
C SER A 248 -6.88 -18.25 -1.71
N PHE A 249 -5.57 -18.29 -1.36
CA PHE A 249 -4.96 -19.46 -0.72
C PHE A 249 -5.02 -19.42 0.81
N PHE A 250 -5.07 -18.22 1.41
CA PHE A 250 -4.96 -18.05 2.87
C PHE A 250 -6.26 -17.62 3.55
N LYS A 251 -7.27 -17.18 2.80
CA LYS A 251 -8.58 -16.82 3.39
C LYS A 251 -9.66 -17.78 2.90
N ASP A 252 -10.15 -18.57 3.83
CA ASP A 252 -11.42 -19.27 3.67
C ASP A 252 -12.53 -18.20 3.68
N PRO A 253 -13.34 -18.09 2.61
CA PRO A 253 -14.45 -17.12 2.56
C PRO A 253 -15.46 -17.27 3.72
N SER A 254 -15.54 -18.47 4.32
CA SER A 254 -16.38 -18.73 5.48
C SER A 254 -15.89 -18.03 6.75
N LYS A 255 -14.58 -17.83 6.91
CA LYS A 255 -14.00 -17.14 8.07
C LYS A 255 -14.15 -15.61 8.02
N ILE A 256 -14.42 -15.02 6.85
CA ILE A 256 -14.74 -13.60 6.74
C ILE A 256 -16.10 -13.29 7.40
N ARG A 257 -17.01 -14.26 7.44
CA ARG A 257 -18.30 -14.15 8.15
C ARG A 257 -18.16 -14.31 9.67
N GLU A 258 -17.25 -15.16 10.12
CA GLU A 258 -17.01 -15.38 11.56
C GLU A 258 -16.28 -14.19 12.23
N TYR A 259 -15.40 -13.51 11.50
CA TYR A 259 -14.66 -12.34 12.02
C TYR A 259 -15.54 -11.09 12.18
N SER A 260 -16.71 -11.03 11.54
CA SER A 260 -17.69 -9.96 11.75
C SER A 260 -18.44 -10.10 13.08
N ASP A 261 -18.48 -11.30 13.68
CA ASP A 261 -19.20 -11.54 14.92
C ASP A 261 -18.31 -11.46 16.18
N GLU A 262 -16.98 -11.65 16.07
CA GLU A 262 -16.07 -11.63 17.22
C GLU A 262 -15.39 -10.27 17.50
N SER A 263 -15.43 -9.30 16.58
CA SER A 263 -14.82 -7.98 16.77
C SER A 263 -15.79 -6.90 17.31
N GLU A 264 -16.91 -7.30 17.88
CA GLU A 264 -17.92 -6.38 18.42
C GLU A 264 -17.52 -5.61 19.70
N GLU A 265 -16.35 -5.88 20.29
CA GLU A 265 -16.03 -5.28 21.61
C GLU A 265 -15.17 -4.01 21.61
N SER A 266 -14.71 -3.47 20.48
CA SER A 266 -13.79 -2.31 20.54
C SER A 266 -13.77 -1.30 19.40
N GLU A 267 -14.63 -1.40 18.39
CA GLU A 267 -14.79 -0.31 17.40
C GLU A 267 -16.25 0.16 17.44
N ASP A 268 -16.45 1.48 17.57
CA ASP A 268 -17.78 2.11 17.44
C ASP A 268 -18.47 1.54 16.20
N VAL A 269 -19.59 0.82 16.41
CA VAL A 269 -20.35 0.18 15.34
C VAL A 269 -20.81 1.29 14.40
N ILE A 270 -20.13 1.42 13.25
CA ILE A 270 -20.55 2.35 12.20
C ILE A 270 -21.85 1.81 11.62
N SER A 271 -22.98 2.23 12.21
CA SER A 271 -24.30 1.88 11.75
C SER A 271 -24.88 3.06 10.97
N THR A 272 -25.49 2.79 9.82
CA THR A 272 -26.23 3.80 9.06
C THR A 272 -27.62 3.27 8.70
N GLU A 273 -28.62 4.12 8.86
CA GLU A 273 -29.96 3.87 8.35
C GLU A 273 -30.14 4.28 6.89
N ALA A 274 -29.05 4.75 6.26
CA ALA A 274 -29.11 5.25 4.91
C ALA A 274 -29.22 4.13 3.87
N HIS A 275 -30.03 4.37 2.84
CA HIS A 275 -30.20 3.42 1.74
C HIS A 275 -29.11 3.53 0.68
N VAL A 276 -28.38 4.64 0.64
CA VAL A 276 -27.29 4.91 -0.28
C VAL A 276 -26.06 5.30 0.52
N VAL A 277 -24.98 4.55 0.35
CA VAL A 277 -23.70 4.78 1.00
C VAL A 277 -22.68 5.26 -0.03
N VAL A 278 -21.94 6.31 0.30
CA VAL A 278 -20.91 6.92 -0.56
C VAL A 278 -19.59 6.96 0.18
N PRO A 279 -18.71 5.98 -0.01
CA PRO A 279 -17.34 6.04 0.51
C PRO A 279 -16.54 7.05 -0.31
N LEU A 280 -15.95 8.03 0.37
CA LEU A 280 -15.02 9.01 -0.15
C LEU A 280 -13.61 8.61 0.26
N LEU A 281 -12.74 8.43 -0.71
CA LEU A 281 -11.38 7.89 -0.52
C LEU A 281 -10.29 8.95 -0.63
N GLY A 282 -10.69 10.21 -0.86
CA GLY A 282 -9.79 11.36 -0.98
C GLY A 282 -9.07 11.50 -2.32
N ASP A 283 -9.39 10.65 -3.31
CA ASP A 283 -8.85 10.70 -4.67
C ASP A 283 -9.90 11.16 -5.70
N GLU A 284 -11.10 11.53 -5.23
CA GLU A 284 -12.19 12.03 -6.07
C GLU A 284 -11.91 13.46 -6.57
N GLU A 285 -12.11 13.70 -7.87
CA GLU A 285 -11.98 15.05 -8.43
C GLU A 285 -13.06 16.00 -7.88
N SER A 286 -14.28 15.48 -7.66
CA SER A 286 -15.39 16.21 -7.06
C SER A 286 -16.23 15.29 -6.17
N PRO A 287 -15.92 15.24 -4.86
CA PRO A 287 -16.72 14.50 -3.90
C PRO A 287 -18.19 14.96 -3.86
N GLU A 288 -18.44 16.26 -4.09
CA GLU A 288 -19.79 16.81 -4.12
C GLU A 288 -20.60 16.24 -5.27
N MET A 289 -20.00 16.14 -6.46
CA MET A 289 -20.69 15.58 -7.64
C MET A 289 -21.00 14.09 -7.45
N LEU A 290 -20.09 13.35 -6.79
CA LEU A 290 -20.32 11.96 -6.45
C LEU A 290 -21.50 11.79 -5.49
N VAL A 291 -21.57 12.61 -4.44
CA VAL A 291 -22.69 12.60 -3.48
C VAL A 291 -24.00 13.03 -4.14
N GLU A 292 -23.96 14.02 -5.03
CA GLU A 292 -25.13 14.44 -5.79
C GLU A 292 -25.64 13.33 -6.72
N MET A 293 -24.74 12.65 -7.43
CA MET A 293 -25.09 11.48 -8.26
C MET A 293 -25.70 10.35 -7.44
N ALA A 294 -25.16 10.09 -6.25
CA ALA A 294 -25.74 9.13 -5.31
C ALA A 294 -27.16 9.48 -4.90
N SER A 295 -27.41 10.77 -4.64
CA SER A 295 -28.77 11.28 -4.34
C SER A 295 -29.71 11.16 -5.54
N ALA A 296 -29.18 11.34 -6.76
CA ALA A 296 -29.96 11.23 -8.00
C ALA A 296 -30.38 9.79 -8.30
N ILE A 297 -29.55 8.79 -7.98
CA ILE A 297 -29.86 7.37 -8.18
C ILE A 297 -31.09 6.96 -7.35
N ASN A 298 -31.24 7.50 -6.15
CA ASN A 298 -32.35 7.16 -5.26
C ASN A 298 -32.91 8.42 -4.54
N SER A 299 -33.59 9.25 -5.27
CA SER A 299 -34.06 10.58 -4.84
C SER A 299 -35.02 10.62 -3.65
N LYS A 300 -35.51 9.47 -3.17
CA LYS A 300 -36.48 9.38 -2.07
C LYS A 300 -35.84 9.02 -0.72
N ASN A 301 -34.60 8.60 -0.69
CA ASN A 301 -33.97 8.03 0.48
C ASN A 301 -32.72 8.83 0.90
N SER A 302 -32.36 8.68 2.19
CA SER A 302 -31.17 9.30 2.75
C SER A 302 -29.88 8.74 2.14
N VAL A 303 -28.92 9.63 1.92
CA VAL A 303 -27.54 9.31 1.48
C VAL A 303 -26.61 9.55 2.65
N GLN A 304 -25.70 8.61 2.89
CA GLN A 304 -24.65 8.78 3.88
C GLN A 304 -23.29 8.77 3.19
N ALA A 305 -22.57 9.86 3.30
CA ALA A 305 -21.19 9.98 2.83
C ALA A 305 -20.23 9.66 3.97
N PHE A 306 -19.25 8.80 3.71
CA PHE A 306 -18.19 8.44 4.66
C PHE A 306 -16.85 8.89 4.09
N ASP A 307 -16.16 9.81 4.78
CA ASP A 307 -14.78 10.17 4.49
C ASP A 307 -13.86 9.13 5.13
N ILE A 308 -13.41 8.17 4.33
CA ILE A 308 -12.64 7.03 4.82
C ILE A 308 -11.16 7.30 4.68
N THR A 309 -10.47 7.39 5.82
CA THR A 309 -9.02 7.53 5.89
C THR A 309 -8.39 6.20 6.29
N GLU A 310 -7.64 5.58 5.37
CA GLU A 310 -6.86 4.39 5.66
C GLU A 310 -5.52 4.78 6.30
N VAL A 311 -5.22 4.19 7.45
CA VAL A 311 -3.97 4.41 8.19
C VAL A 311 -3.20 3.10 8.34
N PRO A 312 -1.85 3.14 8.44
CA PRO A 312 -1.07 1.94 8.71
C PRO A 312 -1.42 1.34 10.08
N ASN A 313 -1.45 0.01 10.18
CA ASN A 313 -1.77 -0.72 11.43
C ASN A 313 -0.87 -0.34 12.63
N GLN A 314 0.26 0.33 12.39
CA GLN A 314 1.18 0.80 13.43
C GLN A 314 0.80 2.16 14.01
N THR A 315 -0.19 2.82 13.43
CA THR A 315 -0.62 4.15 13.84
C THR A 315 -1.72 4.01 14.88
N ASP A 316 -1.62 4.73 15.98
CA ASP A 316 -2.69 4.81 16.97
C ASP A 316 -3.88 5.56 16.34
N SER A 317 -5.00 4.88 16.16
CA SER A 317 -6.22 5.46 15.55
C SER A 317 -6.75 6.65 16.34
N SER A 318 -6.52 6.68 17.65
CA SER A 318 -6.96 7.78 18.52
C SER A 318 -6.36 9.14 18.15
N VAL A 319 -5.16 9.15 17.53
CA VAL A 319 -4.50 10.38 17.05
C VAL A 319 -5.21 10.99 15.84
N PHE A 320 -5.98 10.17 15.09
CA PHE A 320 -6.69 10.60 13.89
C PHE A 320 -8.22 10.67 14.07
N MET A 321 -8.73 10.37 15.27
CA MET A 321 -10.17 10.52 15.58
C MET A 321 -10.63 11.97 15.68
N GLU A 322 -9.70 12.94 15.86
CA GLU A 322 -10.06 14.35 15.69
C GLU A 322 -10.22 14.66 14.20
N ASP A 323 -11.33 15.27 13.84
CA ASP A 323 -11.64 15.69 12.46
C ASP A 323 -10.44 16.42 11.85
N SER A 324 -9.81 15.82 10.84
CA SER A 324 -8.74 16.50 10.12
C SER A 324 -9.25 17.79 9.49
N PRO A 325 -8.41 18.84 9.32
CA PRO A 325 -8.83 20.06 8.63
C PRO A 325 -9.42 19.80 7.24
N ALA A 326 -8.94 18.75 6.55
CA ALA A 326 -9.44 18.32 5.25
C ALA A 326 -10.86 17.74 5.36
N SER A 327 -11.08 16.82 6.32
CA SER A 327 -12.39 16.22 6.58
C SER A 327 -13.41 17.26 7.02
N THR A 328 -13.03 18.17 7.92
CA THR A 328 -13.88 19.29 8.34
C THR A 328 -14.26 20.20 7.15
N SER A 329 -13.33 20.48 6.25
CA SER A 329 -13.60 21.25 5.04
C SER A 329 -14.57 20.52 4.11
N LEU A 330 -14.36 19.22 3.90
CA LEU A 330 -15.22 18.37 3.08
C LEU A 330 -16.64 18.28 3.67
N LYS A 331 -16.79 18.09 4.97
CA LYS A 331 -18.07 18.12 5.69
C LYS A 331 -18.85 19.40 5.45
N ARG A 332 -18.17 20.57 5.51
CA ARG A 332 -18.79 21.88 5.23
C ARG A 332 -19.25 22.01 3.77
N ARG A 333 -18.48 21.50 2.83
CA ARG A 333 -18.79 21.52 1.39
C ARG A 333 -20.01 20.65 1.10
N ILE A 334 -20.04 19.42 1.61
CA ILE A 334 -21.19 18.50 1.45
C ILE A 334 -22.44 19.06 2.13
N LYS A 335 -22.30 19.64 3.33
CA LYS A 335 -23.43 20.28 4.00
C LYS A 335 -24.02 21.45 3.17
N ARG A 336 -23.18 22.30 2.59
CA ARG A 336 -23.64 23.37 1.69
C ARG A 336 -24.36 22.83 0.45
N LEU A 337 -23.85 21.75 -0.15
CA LEU A 337 -24.51 21.06 -1.25
C LEU A 337 -25.91 20.57 -0.83
N SER A 338 -25.99 19.89 0.31
CA SER A 338 -27.23 19.37 0.88
C SER A 338 -28.25 20.46 1.08
N GLU A 339 -27.87 21.60 1.69
CA GLU A 339 -28.73 22.75 1.93
C GLU A 339 -29.16 23.42 0.62
N SER A 340 -28.24 23.62 -0.33
CA SER A 340 -28.53 24.34 -1.59
C SER A 340 -29.46 23.58 -2.53
N LYS A 341 -29.39 22.25 -2.51
CA LYS A 341 -30.18 21.36 -3.38
C LYS A 341 -31.30 20.62 -2.65
N ASN A 342 -31.49 20.91 -1.36
CA ASN A 342 -32.48 20.25 -0.49
C ASN A 342 -32.36 18.71 -0.51
N LEU A 343 -31.14 18.21 -0.32
CA LEU A 343 -30.84 16.80 -0.30
C LEU A 343 -30.76 16.29 1.14
N SER A 344 -31.18 15.06 1.38
CA SER A 344 -30.98 14.38 2.68
C SER A 344 -29.63 13.65 2.69
N VAL A 345 -28.57 14.36 3.07
CA VAL A 345 -27.19 13.82 3.09
C VAL A 345 -26.61 13.94 4.49
N GLY A 346 -26.20 12.78 5.07
CA GLY A 346 -25.37 12.70 6.24
C GLY A 346 -23.87 12.61 5.86
N PHE A 347 -23.00 12.95 6.81
CA PHE A 347 -21.56 12.88 6.62
C PHE A 347 -20.87 12.47 7.91
N ASP A 348 -20.06 11.40 7.84
CA ASP A 348 -19.21 10.93 8.92
C ASP A 348 -17.79 10.69 8.42
N ALA A 349 -16.80 10.90 9.30
CA ALA A 349 -15.41 10.56 9.05
C ALA A 349 -15.07 9.22 9.72
N VAL A 350 -14.39 8.35 9.00
CA VAL A 350 -14.03 7.02 9.45
C VAL A 350 -12.54 6.79 9.24
N VAL A 351 -11.84 6.40 10.31
CA VAL A 351 -10.45 5.97 10.24
C VAL A 351 -10.41 4.45 10.26
N THR A 352 -9.70 3.85 9.33
CA THR A 352 -9.62 2.39 9.22
C THR A 352 -8.21 1.91 8.90
N TYR A 353 -7.91 0.69 9.32
CA TYR A 353 -6.70 -0.03 8.92
C TYR A 353 -6.89 -0.85 7.64
N GLU A 354 -8.14 -1.19 7.28
CA GLU A 354 -8.49 -1.99 6.11
C GLU A 354 -9.68 -1.40 5.35
N LEU A 355 -9.37 -0.64 4.32
CA LEU A 355 -10.35 0.06 3.48
C LEU A 355 -11.43 -0.87 2.92
N SER A 356 -11.02 -2.03 2.38
CA SER A 356 -11.95 -2.96 1.72
C SER A 356 -12.93 -3.59 2.67
N GLN A 357 -12.49 -3.97 3.86
CA GLN A 357 -13.37 -4.55 4.86
C GLN A 357 -14.37 -3.51 5.37
N THR A 358 -13.92 -2.29 5.61
CA THR A 358 -14.81 -1.19 6.02
C THR A 358 -15.88 -0.92 4.98
N ILE A 359 -15.52 -0.82 3.70
CA ILE A 359 -16.51 -0.65 2.63
C ILE A 359 -17.46 -1.85 2.55
N ASN A 360 -16.93 -3.07 2.71
CA ASN A 360 -17.76 -4.26 2.71
C ASN A 360 -18.74 -4.29 3.90
N ARG A 361 -18.31 -3.94 5.11
CA ARG A 361 -19.19 -3.81 6.30
C ARG A 361 -20.29 -2.77 6.07
N LEU A 362 -19.93 -1.59 5.52
CA LEU A 362 -20.90 -0.56 5.18
C LEU A 362 -21.92 -1.03 4.13
N SER A 363 -21.49 -1.83 3.16
CA SER A 363 -22.36 -2.38 2.10
C SER A 363 -23.22 -3.55 2.56
N ALA A 364 -22.80 -4.26 3.59
CA ALA A 364 -23.49 -5.45 4.11
C ALA A 364 -24.64 -5.12 5.08
N GLN A 365 -24.81 -3.85 5.47
CA GLN A 365 -25.93 -3.43 6.32
C GLN A 365 -27.25 -3.62 5.59
N ASP A 366 -28.26 -4.14 6.27
CA ASP A 366 -29.59 -4.47 5.70
C ASP A 366 -30.28 -3.27 5.07
N THR A 367 -29.99 -2.07 5.54
CA THR A 367 -30.51 -0.80 5.03
C THR A 367 -29.85 -0.36 3.73
N CYS A 368 -28.58 -0.74 3.49
CA CYS A 368 -27.80 -0.30 2.34
C CYS A 368 -28.25 -1.01 1.06
N LYS A 369 -28.92 -0.31 0.17
CA LYS A 369 -29.34 -0.80 -1.16
C LYS A 369 -28.34 -0.47 -2.25
N TRP A 370 -27.63 0.66 -2.12
CA TRP A 370 -26.70 1.16 -3.10
C TRP A 370 -25.40 1.60 -2.46
N LEU A 371 -24.30 1.13 -2.99
CA LEU A 371 -22.96 1.64 -2.77
C LEU A 371 -22.56 2.44 -4.01
N VAL A 372 -22.29 3.74 -3.85
CA VAL A 372 -21.88 4.61 -4.96
C VAL A 372 -20.46 5.08 -4.72
N MET A 373 -19.55 4.72 -5.62
CA MET A 373 -18.12 5.02 -5.49
C MET A 373 -17.60 5.79 -6.69
N GLY A 374 -16.62 6.65 -6.45
CA GLY A 374 -15.85 7.26 -7.51
C GLY A 374 -15.03 6.20 -8.26
N TRP A 375 -15.08 6.22 -9.60
CA TRP A 375 -14.11 5.54 -10.42
C TRP A 375 -12.86 6.42 -10.47
N GLY A 376 -12.02 6.34 -9.44
CA GLY A 376 -10.69 6.90 -9.53
C GLY A 376 -9.97 6.22 -10.69
N ALA A 377 -9.31 7.00 -11.54
CA ALA A 377 -8.44 6.47 -12.58
C ALA A 377 -7.22 5.80 -11.94
N ARG A 378 -7.42 4.79 -11.10
CA ARG A 378 -6.37 3.87 -10.70
C ARG A 378 -6.11 3.02 -11.91
N PRO A 379 -5.07 3.35 -12.69
CA PRO A 379 -4.76 2.58 -13.86
C PRO A 379 -4.40 1.18 -13.39
N ASN A 380 -5.07 0.23 -14.00
CA ASN A 380 -4.65 -1.14 -14.11
C ASN A 380 -4.42 -1.90 -12.80
N SER A 381 -5.13 -3.01 -12.66
CA SER A 381 -4.66 -4.15 -11.86
C SER A 381 -3.14 -4.21 -11.98
N GLY A 382 -2.44 -4.16 -10.86
CA GLY A 382 -1.02 -4.40 -10.83
C GLY A 382 -0.73 -5.74 -11.52
N ILE A 383 0.47 -5.90 -12.06
CA ILE A 383 0.86 -7.13 -12.78
C ILE A 383 0.73 -8.36 -11.88
N PHE A 384 0.85 -8.18 -10.55
CA PHE A 384 0.94 -9.26 -9.57
C PHE A 384 -0.18 -9.27 -8.52
N ILE A 385 -0.95 -8.20 -8.38
CA ILE A 385 -1.93 -8.05 -7.29
C ILE A 385 -3.25 -7.53 -7.85
N THR A 386 -4.35 -8.17 -7.48
CA THR A 386 -5.70 -7.78 -7.89
C THR A 386 -6.09 -6.43 -7.27
N ASN A 387 -6.66 -5.55 -8.07
CA ASN A 387 -7.18 -4.25 -7.64
C ASN A 387 -8.24 -4.43 -6.53
N PRO A 388 -8.24 -3.59 -5.47
CA PRO A 388 -9.28 -3.57 -4.44
C PRO A 388 -10.72 -3.56 -4.98
N ILE A 389 -10.96 -2.84 -6.08
CA ILE A 389 -12.28 -2.79 -6.74
C ILE A 389 -12.70 -4.16 -7.27
N GLY A 390 -11.79 -4.97 -7.79
CA GLY A 390 -12.11 -6.33 -8.25
C GLY A 390 -12.56 -7.24 -7.10
N TRP A 391 -11.93 -7.13 -5.95
CA TRP A 391 -12.34 -7.84 -4.75
C TRP A 391 -13.70 -7.35 -4.22
N LEU A 392 -13.91 -6.03 -4.17
CA LEU A 392 -15.19 -5.43 -3.78
C LEU A 392 -16.33 -5.91 -4.69
N LEU A 393 -16.13 -5.89 -6.01
CA LEU A 393 -17.12 -6.38 -6.99
C LEU A 393 -17.54 -7.83 -6.74
N ALA A 394 -16.63 -8.67 -6.23
CA ALA A 394 -16.91 -10.08 -5.94
C ALA A 394 -17.60 -10.31 -4.59
N ASN A 395 -17.48 -9.37 -3.63
CA ASN A 395 -17.88 -9.59 -2.24
C ASN A 395 -18.98 -8.63 -1.73
N ILE A 396 -19.37 -7.63 -2.49
CA ILE A 396 -20.42 -6.66 -2.10
C ILE A 396 -21.81 -7.32 -2.20
N ASN A 397 -22.62 -7.14 -1.16
CA ASN A 397 -24.00 -7.63 -1.11
C ASN A 397 -25.04 -6.60 -1.61
N SER A 398 -24.66 -5.32 -1.74
CA SER A 398 -25.53 -4.25 -2.24
C SER A 398 -25.33 -4.00 -3.75
N ASN A 399 -26.21 -3.19 -4.38
CA ASN A 399 -25.98 -2.74 -5.74
C ASN A 399 -24.81 -1.76 -5.76
N LEU A 400 -23.90 -1.90 -6.72
CA LEU A 400 -22.76 -1.03 -6.89
C LEU A 400 -22.94 -0.11 -8.09
N ALA A 401 -22.75 1.20 -7.88
CA ALA A 401 -22.61 2.18 -8.93
C ALA A 401 -21.20 2.81 -8.88
N LEU A 402 -20.53 2.79 -10.02
CA LEU A 402 -19.21 3.40 -10.18
C LEU A 402 -19.35 4.65 -11.04
N TYR A 403 -19.03 5.81 -10.48
CA TYR A 403 -19.08 7.09 -11.16
C TYR A 403 -17.68 7.55 -11.55
N LYS A 404 -17.45 7.76 -12.86
CA LYS A 404 -16.24 8.38 -13.38
C LYS A 404 -16.51 9.84 -13.66
N ASP A 405 -15.88 10.73 -12.90
CA ASP A 405 -15.94 12.17 -13.14
C ASP A 405 -15.01 12.55 -14.29
N ASN A 406 -15.57 13.12 -15.36
CA ASN A 406 -14.83 13.66 -16.50
C ASN A 406 -14.92 15.21 -16.54
N GLY A 407 -15.21 15.85 -15.39
CA GLY A 407 -15.28 17.33 -15.29
C GLY A 407 -16.61 17.96 -15.70
N VAL A 408 -17.60 17.17 -16.10
CA VAL A 408 -18.93 17.68 -16.45
C VAL A 408 -19.67 18.08 -15.19
N ARG A 409 -20.12 19.35 -15.11
CA ARG A 409 -20.84 19.90 -13.93
C ARG A 409 -22.31 20.20 -14.21
N TYR A 410 -22.71 20.24 -15.45
CA TYR A 410 -24.09 20.41 -15.86
C TYR A 410 -24.53 19.25 -16.74
N ILE A 411 -25.58 18.56 -16.31
CA ILE A 411 -26.10 17.37 -16.98
C ILE A 411 -27.44 17.70 -17.59
N GLY A 412 -27.50 17.90 -18.90
CA GLY A 412 -28.71 18.18 -19.68
C GLY A 412 -29.09 17.01 -20.59
N LYS A 413 -28.14 16.16 -20.98
CA LYS A 413 -28.35 15.01 -21.87
C LYS A 413 -27.73 13.77 -21.27
N VAL A 414 -28.56 12.76 -21.02
CA VAL A 414 -28.12 11.45 -20.49
C VAL A 414 -28.34 10.39 -21.56
N VAL A 415 -27.34 9.57 -21.80
CA VAL A 415 -27.47 8.36 -22.63
C VAL A 415 -27.36 7.12 -21.77
N LEU A 416 -28.32 6.22 -21.91
CA LEU A 416 -28.33 4.91 -21.25
C LEU A 416 -28.08 3.83 -22.29
N ALA A 417 -26.87 3.27 -22.30
CA ALA A 417 -26.50 2.17 -23.17
C ALA A 417 -26.91 0.83 -22.56
N LEU A 418 -27.84 0.14 -23.16
CA LEU A 418 -28.34 -1.15 -22.69
C LEU A 418 -28.33 -2.23 -23.77
N ARG A 419 -27.97 -3.46 -23.34
CA ARG A 419 -28.27 -4.63 -24.16
C ARG A 419 -29.72 -5.04 -23.93
N PRO A 420 -30.53 -5.29 -24.99
CA PRO A 420 -31.92 -5.69 -24.80
C PRO A 420 -32.06 -6.91 -23.89
N GLY A 421 -32.84 -6.82 -22.81
CA GLY A 421 -32.99 -7.94 -21.86
C GLY A 421 -34.06 -7.77 -20.79
N ARG A 422 -34.12 -8.70 -19.82
CA ARG A 422 -35.14 -8.73 -18.75
C ARG A 422 -34.92 -7.65 -17.66
N LYS A 423 -33.68 -7.20 -17.42
CA LYS A 423 -33.33 -6.25 -16.35
C LYS A 423 -33.43 -4.78 -16.74
N ASP A 424 -33.85 -4.48 -17.97
CA ASP A 424 -33.91 -3.10 -18.50
C ASP A 424 -34.76 -2.15 -17.65
N LYS A 425 -35.85 -2.65 -17.05
CA LYS A 425 -36.74 -1.81 -16.21
C LYS A 425 -36.01 -1.15 -15.05
N ASN A 426 -35.10 -1.87 -14.39
CA ASN A 426 -34.36 -1.34 -13.24
C ASN A 426 -33.41 -0.21 -13.69
N PHE A 427 -32.68 -0.42 -14.77
CA PHE A 427 -31.74 0.59 -15.30
C PHE A 427 -32.45 1.82 -15.86
N ILE A 428 -33.57 1.62 -16.57
CA ILE A 428 -34.41 2.74 -17.03
C ILE A 428 -34.97 3.53 -15.85
N GLY A 429 -35.38 2.87 -14.76
CA GLY A 429 -35.86 3.52 -13.55
C GLY A 429 -34.81 4.39 -12.86
N ILE A 430 -33.55 3.92 -12.84
CA ILE A 430 -32.42 4.69 -12.32
C ILE A 430 -32.14 5.90 -13.20
N ALA A 431 -32.05 5.69 -14.52
CA ALA A 431 -31.81 6.77 -15.46
C ALA A 431 -32.94 7.84 -15.42
N ASP A 432 -34.20 7.43 -15.27
CA ASP A 432 -35.33 8.31 -15.05
C ASP A 432 -35.18 9.15 -13.78
N SER A 433 -34.73 8.54 -12.67
CA SER A 433 -34.48 9.26 -11.42
C SER A 433 -33.35 10.28 -11.57
N VAL A 434 -32.25 9.91 -12.23
CA VAL A 434 -31.13 10.82 -12.52
C VAL A 434 -31.58 11.98 -13.42
N CYS A 435 -32.28 11.67 -14.51
CA CYS A 435 -32.78 12.69 -15.41
C CYS A 435 -33.79 13.67 -14.73
N LYS A 436 -34.64 13.18 -13.83
CA LYS A 436 -35.53 14.01 -13.03
C LYS A 436 -34.78 14.93 -12.08
N HIS A 437 -33.71 14.40 -11.46
CA HIS A 437 -32.88 15.17 -10.54
C HIS A 437 -32.20 16.35 -11.24
N PHE A 438 -31.62 16.12 -12.40
CA PHE A 438 -30.87 17.13 -13.15
C PHE A 438 -31.71 17.90 -14.17
N GLY A 439 -32.99 17.55 -14.39
CA GLY A 439 -33.82 18.12 -15.43
C GLY A 439 -33.36 17.74 -16.86
N ALA A 440 -32.70 16.60 -17.01
CA ALA A 440 -32.06 16.16 -18.23
C ALA A 440 -33.00 15.35 -19.14
N SER A 441 -32.67 15.29 -20.44
CA SER A 441 -33.33 14.41 -21.42
C SER A 441 -32.62 13.04 -21.45
N LEU A 442 -33.39 11.96 -21.62
CA LEU A 442 -32.88 10.59 -21.67
C LEU A 442 -32.84 10.08 -23.11
N THR A 443 -31.72 9.49 -23.52
CA THR A 443 -31.64 8.70 -24.74
C THR A 443 -31.30 7.25 -24.39
N LEU A 444 -32.13 6.32 -24.81
CA LEU A 444 -31.88 4.89 -24.67
C LEU A 444 -31.17 4.39 -25.91
N LEU A 445 -29.90 4.01 -25.75
CA LEU A 445 -29.05 3.53 -26.84
C LEU A 445 -28.97 2.01 -26.82
N HIS A 446 -29.33 1.39 -27.92
CA HIS A 446 -29.10 -0.03 -28.17
C HIS A 446 -28.13 -0.22 -29.34
N VAL A 447 -27.00 -0.87 -29.05
CA VAL A 447 -26.09 -1.32 -30.10
C VAL A 447 -26.34 -2.81 -30.37
N VAL A 448 -26.70 -3.12 -31.63
CA VAL A 448 -27.04 -4.48 -32.04
C VAL A 448 -26.11 -4.96 -33.15
N PRO A 449 -25.81 -6.26 -33.23
CA PRO A 449 -24.97 -6.79 -34.31
C PRO A 449 -25.55 -6.52 -35.70
N GLU A 450 -24.71 -6.40 -36.73
CA GLU A 450 -25.15 -6.13 -38.09
C GLU A 450 -26.04 -7.25 -38.63
N LYS A 451 -25.79 -8.50 -38.24
CA LYS A 451 -26.55 -9.67 -38.67
C LYS A 451 -27.46 -10.17 -37.54
N GLY A 452 -28.78 -10.21 -37.76
CA GLY A 452 -29.66 -11.14 -37.03
C GLY A 452 -30.73 -10.60 -36.10
N GLN A 453 -30.91 -9.27 -35.85
CA GLN A 453 -32.00 -8.77 -34.99
C GLN A 453 -32.95 -7.79 -35.70
N LYS A 454 -34.27 -8.01 -35.50
CA LYS A 454 -35.32 -7.11 -36.01
C LYS A 454 -35.34 -5.80 -35.19
N THR A 455 -34.66 -4.78 -35.67
CA THR A 455 -34.54 -3.44 -35.01
C THR A 455 -35.90 -2.80 -34.65
N GLY A 456 -36.92 -3.01 -35.52
CA GLY A 456 -38.28 -2.49 -35.26
C GLY A 456 -38.93 -3.05 -33.98
N THR A 457 -38.75 -4.34 -33.73
CA THR A 457 -39.31 -4.99 -32.52
C THR A 457 -38.62 -4.51 -31.24
N ILE A 458 -37.29 -4.25 -31.28
CA ILE A 458 -36.53 -3.71 -30.13
C ILE A 458 -36.99 -2.27 -29.85
N LYS A 459 -37.13 -1.46 -30.91
CA LYS A 459 -37.57 -0.07 -30.79
C LYS A 459 -38.95 0.05 -30.11
N HIS A 460 -39.93 -0.67 -30.65
CA HIS A 460 -41.31 -0.66 -30.12
C HIS A 460 -41.35 -1.12 -28.64
N ARG A 461 -40.64 -2.20 -28.31
CA ARG A 461 -40.59 -2.69 -26.92
C ARG A 461 -39.89 -1.71 -25.96
N SER A 462 -38.90 -0.97 -26.44
CA SER A 462 -38.20 0.04 -25.65
C SER A 462 -39.05 1.28 -25.47
N GLU A 463 -39.75 1.73 -26.50
CA GLU A 463 -40.72 2.84 -26.42
C GLU A 463 -41.88 2.50 -25.50
N GLU A 464 -42.42 1.28 -25.52
CA GLU A 464 -43.46 0.80 -24.60
C GLU A 464 -42.97 0.86 -23.13
N LYS A 465 -41.72 0.44 -22.86
CA LYS A 465 -41.14 0.54 -21.52
C LYS A 465 -40.95 1.98 -21.08
N LEU A 466 -40.49 2.85 -21.97
CA LEU A 466 -40.25 4.25 -21.68
C LEU A 466 -41.57 5.04 -21.46
N SER A 467 -42.69 4.65 -22.08
CA SER A 467 -43.99 5.30 -21.88
C SER A 467 -44.50 5.23 -20.42
N GLN A 468 -43.93 4.31 -19.59
CA GLN A 468 -44.25 4.20 -18.17
C GLN A 468 -43.56 5.29 -17.32
N TYR A 469 -42.59 6.04 -17.89
CA TYR A 469 -41.79 7.04 -17.22
C TYR A 469 -42.12 8.45 -17.72
N LYS A 470 -41.89 9.47 -16.89
CA LYS A 470 -42.34 10.86 -17.18
C LYS A 470 -41.27 11.71 -17.90
N VAL A 471 -40.07 11.20 -18.08
CA VAL A 471 -38.95 11.93 -18.68
C VAL A 471 -39.08 11.94 -20.20
N LYS A 472 -38.68 13.05 -20.84
CA LYS A 472 -38.53 13.11 -22.30
C LYS A 472 -37.46 12.10 -22.71
N ALA A 473 -37.87 11.02 -23.31
CA ALA A 473 -36.97 9.92 -23.66
C ALA A 473 -37.03 9.64 -25.17
N ASN A 474 -35.87 9.38 -25.76
CA ASN A 474 -35.70 8.96 -27.13
C ASN A 474 -35.07 7.55 -27.19
N VAL A 475 -35.34 6.78 -28.25
CA VAL A 475 -34.73 5.45 -28.49
C VAL A 475 -33.92 5.49 -29.76
N GLU A 476 -32.63 5.22 -29.59
CA GLU A 476 -31.67 5.13 -30.69
C GLU A 476 -31.12 3.70 -30.79
N ILE A 477 -31.15 3.16 -32.01
CA ILE A 477 -30.66 1.81 -32.28
C ILE A 477 -29.61 1.88 -33.38
N ILE A 478 -28.42 1.43 -33.08
CA ILE A 478 -27.28 1.43 -34.00
C ILE A 478 -26.81 0.02 -34.26
N LYS A 479 -26.48 -0.26 -35.48
CA LYS A 479 -25.93 -1.56 -35.92
C LYS A 479 -24.41 -1.45 -35.92
N SER A 480 -23.75 -2.27 -35.12
CA SER A 480 -22.29 -2.34 -35.07
C SER A 480 -21.84 -3.66 -34.46
N ASP A 481 -20.78 -4.24 -35.02
CA ASP A 481 -20.13 -5.41 -34.45
C ASP A 481 -19.06 -5.04 -33.39
N LYS A 482 -18.82 -3.71 -33.18
CA LYS A 482 -17.94 -3.17 -32.14
C LYS A 482 -18.72 -2.29 -31.15
N PRO A 483 -19.52 -2.89 -30.25
CA PRO A 483 -20.44 -2.15 -29.41
C PRO A 483 -19.72 -1.16 -28.47
N VAL A 484 -18.54 -1.48 -27.94
CA VAL A 484 -17.80 -0.63 -27.01
C VAL A 484 -17.30 0.65 -27.70
N ASP A 485 -16.70 0.51 -28.89
CA ASP A 485 -16.18 1.65 -29.65
C ASP A 485 -17.34 2.59 -30.07
N THR A 486 -18.44 1.99 -30.53
CA THR A 486 -19.64 2.74 -30.93
C THR A 486 -20.29 3.48 -29.77
N ILE A 487 -20.42 2.87 -28.58
CA ILE A 487 -20.94 3.52 -27.38
C ILE A 487 -20.02 4.67 -26.98
N SER A 488 -18.71 4.46 -26.99
CA SER A 488 -17.73 5.49 -26.64
C SER A 488 -17.80 6.71 -27.56
N GLU A 489 -17.94 6.48 -28.87
CA GLU A 489 -18.04 7.55 -29.87
C GLU A 489 -19.33 8.37 -29.69
N ILE A 490 -20.45 7.70 -29.51
CA ILE A 490 -21.76 8.35 -29.35
C ILE A 490 -21.85 9.10 -28.02
N SER A 491 -21.32 8.50 -26.95
CA SER A 491 -21.35 9.09 -25.61
C SER A 491 -20.65 10.46 -25.54
N ALA A 492 -19.72 10.75 -26.44
CA ALA A 492 -19.03 12.04 -26.54
C ALA A 492 -19.99 13.23 -26.81
N SER A 493 -21.21 12.99 -27.30
CA SER A 493 -22.23 14.02 -27.54
C SER A 493 -23.22 14.18 -26.38
N TYR A 494 -23.04 13.44 -25.29
CA TYR A 494 -23.86 13.46 -24.09
C TYR A 494 -23.05 13.88 -22.87
N ASP A 495 -23.76 14.38 -21.86
CA ASP A 495 -23.12 14.85 -20.62
C ASP A 495 -22.89 13.69 -19.62
N LEU A 496 -23.71 12.62 -19.72
CA LEU A 496 -23.63 11.45 -18.86
C LEU A 496 -23.96 10.17 -19.65
N LEU A 497 -23.12 9.15 -19.48
CA LEU A 497 -23.34 7.80 -19.96
C LEU A 497 -23.54 6.86 -18.76
#